data_fb6368f779e5f963c3dd1dc30e0f5d8a
#
_entry.id   fb6368f779e5f963c3dd1dc30e0f5d8a
#
_cell.length_a   1.000
_cell.length_b   1.000
_cell.length_c   1.000
_cell.angle_alpha   90.00
_cell.angle_beta   90.00
_cell.angle_gamma   90.00
#
_symmetry.space_group_name_H-M   'P 1'
#
loop_
_entity.id
_entity.type
_entity.pdbx_description
1 polymer ?
#
loop_
_entity_poly.entity_id
_entity_poly.type
_entity_poly.pdbx_seq_one_letter_code
_entity_poly.pdbx_strand_id
1 'polypeptide(L)'
;AAIQAAPVYFDKAASVEKACGLIAEAGRLGATVAAFGETWLPGYPFFIEAPLSDLWWEAAALYLENAITLPGPETDALCAAARAAGIDVVIGVAELDPATRGSVYASLVFIGRDGSLLGRHRKLKPTHHERSVWADGDAKGLVVHQRDYGRLSGLNCWEHNIMLPGFALICQGTQIHIAAWP
;
A
#
# COMPACT_ATOMS: atom_id res chain seq x y z
N ALA A 1 -1.99 11.56 -9.97
CA ALA A 1 -1.45 10.57 -10.93
C ALA A 1 -1.80 9.16 -10.48
N ALA A 2 -2.26 8.31 -11.38
CA ALA A 2 -2.33 6.87 -11.17
C ALA A 2 -1.03 6.26 -11.73
N ILE A 3 -0.30 5.53 -10.89
CA ILE A 3 0.97 4.92 -11.26
C ILE A 3 0.70 3.54 -11.86
N GLN A 4 0.84 3.46 -13.17
CA GLN A 4 0.70 2.22 -13.94
C GLN A 4 2.10 1.68 -14.31
N ALA A 5 2.76 1.10 -13.35
CA ALA A 5 4.07 0.48 -13.49
C ALA A 5 4.18 -0.73 -12.58
N ALA A 6 4.79 -1.81 -13.03
CA ALA A 6 5.06 -2.97 -12.18
C ALA A 6 6.17 -2.66 -11.15
N PRO A 7 6.14 -3.25 -9.96
CA PRO A 7 7.29 -3.24 -9.04
C PRO A 7 8.44 -4.09 -9.60
N VAL A 8 9.52 -4.18 -8.85
CA VAL A 8 10.50 -5.25 -9.03
C VAL A 8 10.10 -6.37 -8.07
N TYR A 9 9.48 -7.42 -8.61
CA TYR A 9 8.92 -8.50 -7.79
C TYR A 9 9.97 -9.13 -6.89
N PHE A 10 9.60 -9.33 -5.62
CA PHE A 10 10.46 -9.93 -4.58
C PHE A 10 11.79 -9.18 -4.35
N ASP A 11 11.86 -7.91 -4.73
CA ASP A 11 13.00 -7.04 -4.43
C ASP A 11 12.48 -5.70 -3.90
N LYS A 12 12.35 -5.61 -2.58
CA LYS A 12 11.84 -4.39 -1.93
C LYS A 12 12.76 -3.19 -2.14
N ALA A 13 14.08 -3.40 -2.19
CA ALA A 13 15.03 -2.31 -2.33
C ALA A 13 14.93 -1.67 -3.72
N ALA A 14 14.97 -2.49 -4.77
CA ALA A 14 14.79 -2.03 -6.15
C ALA A 14 13.37 -1.44 -6.37
N SER A 15 12.35 -2.02 -5.74
CA SER A 15 10.99 -1.47 -5.80
C SER A 15 10.89 -0.09 -5.13
N VAL A 16 11.52 0.13 -3.97
CA VAL A 16 11.56 1.44 -3.31
C VAL A 16 12.27 2.47 -4.18
N GLU A 17 13.44 2.13 -4.74
CA GLU A 17 14.14 3.01 -5.65
C GLU A 17 13.27 3.40 -6.85
N LYS A 18 12.60 2.43 -7.46
CA LYS A 18 11.67 2.65 -8.57
C LYS A 18 10.48 3.52 -8.16
N ALA A 19 9.88 3.28 -6.98
CA ALA A 19 8.79 4.09 -6.46
C ALA A 19 9.22 5.55 -6.27
N CYS A 20 10.40 5.78 -5.69
CA CYS A 20 10.95 7.12 -5.51
C CYS A 20 11.12 7.86 -6.86
N GLY A 21 11.60 7.16 -7.88
CA GLY A 21 11.70 7.71 -9.24
C GLY A 21 10.35 8.08 -9.84
N LEU A 22 9.34 7.22 -9.70
CA LEU A 22 7.97 7.45 -10.17
C LEU A 22 7.28 8.60 -9.42
N ILE A 23 7.53 8.73 -8.11
CA ILE A 23 7.04 9.85 -7.28
C ILE A 23 7.64 11.16 -7.79
N ALA A 24 8.95 11.20 -8.03
CA ALA A 24 9.64 12.37 -8.55
C ALA A 24 9.12 12.75 -9.95
N GLU A 25 8.87 11.78 -10.82
CA GLU A 25 8.28 12.01 -12.13
C GLU A 25 6.86 12.59 -12.03
N ALA A 26 6.01 12.00 -11.18
CA ALA A 26 4.65 12.48 -10.95
C ALA A 26 4.64 13.94 -10.47
N GLY A 27 5.54 14.30 -9.53
CA GLY A 27 5.71 15.69 -9.08
C GLY A 27 6.14 16.63 -10.20
N ARG A 28 7.11 16.23 -11.01
CA ARG A 28 7.58 16.99 -12.17
C ARG A 28 6.48 17.21 -13.23
N LEU A 29 5.55 16.28 -13.34
CA LEU A 29 4.37 16.38 -14.22
C LEU A 29 3.20 17.18 -13.60
N GLY A 30 3.38 17.74 -12.41
CA GLY A 30 2.39 18.58 -11.74
C GLY A 30 1.29 17.81 -11.00
N ALA A 31 1.49 16.53 -10.69
CA ALA A 31 0.55 15.82 -9.86
C ALA A 31 0.52 16.36 -8.43
N THR A 32 -0.65 16.37 -7.80
CA THR A 32 -0.83 16.70 -6.38
C THR A 32 -0.74 15.44 -5.50
N VAL A 33 -1.15 14.30 -6.04
CA VAL A 33 -1.09 13.00 -5.39
C VAL A 33 -0.69 11.93 -6.40
N ALA A 34 0.18 11.01 -5.99
CA ALA A 34 0.53 9.80 -6.73
C ALA A 34 -0.08 8.58 -6.02
N ALA A 35 -0.84 7.77 -6.73
CA ALA A 35 -1.47 6.56 -6.22
C ALA A 35 -0.93 5.31 -6.92
N PHE A 36 -0.46 4.36 -6.13
CA PHE A 36 0.05 3.06 -6.55
C PHE A 36 -0.97 1.96 -6.30
N GLY A 37 -0.78 0.78 -6.88
CA GLY A 37 -1.63 -0.37 -6.70
C GLY A 37 -1.54 -1.04 -5.32
N GLU A 38 -2.40 -2.03 -5.10
CA GLU A 38 -2.40 -2.88 -3.92
C GLU A 38 -1.09 -3.65 -3.81
N THR A 39 -0.51 -3.67 -2.61
CA THR A 39 0.79 -4.32 -2.32
C THR A 39 1.84 -4.14 -3.43
N TRP A 40 1.84 -2.95 -4.04
CA TRP A 40 2.79 -2.61 -5.08
C TRP A 40 4.24 -2.88 -4.64
N LEU A 41 4.51 -2.72 -3.33
CA LEU A 41 5.79 -3.04 -2.69
C LEU A 41 5.61 -4.30 -1.80
N PRO A 42 6.20 -5.44 -2.09
CA PRO A 42 7.15 -5.81 -3.16
C PRO A 42 6.49 -6.47 -4.39
N GLY A 43 5.22 -6.28 -4.59
CA GLY A 43 4.39 -6.88 -5.62
C GLY A 43 3.23 -7.67 -5.05
N TYR A 44 2.17 -7.85 -5.84
CA TYR A 44 1.07 -8.72 -5.47
C TYR A 44 1.53 -10.19 -5.52
N PRO A 45 1.18 -11.03 -4.54
CA PRO A 45 1.70 -12.39 -4.42
C PRO A 45 0.98 -13.37 -5.37
N PHE A 46 1.10 -13.20 -6.68
CA PHE A 46 0.42 -14.03 -7.69
C PHE A 46 0.67 -15.54 -7.54
N PHE A 47 1.75 -15.94 -6.85
CA PHE A 47 2.04 -17.35 -6.57
C PHE A 47 0.97 -18.03 -5.72
N ILE A 48 0.12 -17.28 -4.99
CA ILE A 48 -0.98 -17.83 -4.18
C ILE A 48 -2.04 -18.55 -5.02
N GLU A 49 -2.13 -18.25 -6.31
CA GLU A 49 -3.04 -18.90 -7.25
C GLU A 49 -2.48 -20.26 -7.77
N ALA A 50 -1.21 -20.54 -7.53
CA ALA A 50 -0.58 -21.80 -7.92
C ALA A 50 -0.85 -22.91 -6.90
N PRO A 51 -0.85 -24.19 -7.31
CA PRO A 51 -0.92 -25.31 -6.38
C PRO A 51 0.21 -25.30 -5.36
N LEU A 52 -0.05 -25.76 -4.15
CA LEU A 52 0.96 -25.90 -3.11
C LEU A 52 2.09 -26.83 -3.58
N SER A 53 3.32 -26.38 -3.43
CA SER A 53 4.54 -27.06 -3.84
C SER A 53 5.73 -26.47 -3.05
N ASP A 54 6.90 -27.10 -3.17
CA ASP A 54 8.12 -26.55 -2.56
C ASP A 54 8.39 -25.13 -3.08
N LEU A 55 8.20 -24.89 -4.38
CA LEU A 55 8.35 -23.56 -4.99
C LEU A 55 7.35 -22.55 -4.41
N TRP A 56 6.12 -22.98 -4.07
CA TRP A 56 5.13 -22.13 -3.41
C TRP A 56 5.65 -21.64 -2.04
N TRP A 57 6.24 -22.57 -1.27
CA TRP A 57 6.78 -22.26 0.06
C TRP A 57 8.03 -21.36 -0.02
N GLU A 58 8.88 -21.60 -1.00
CA GLU A 58 10.03 -20.72 -1.29
C GLU A 58 9.57 -19.30 -1.65
N ALA A 59 8.57 -19.18 -2.52
CA ALA A 59 7.99 -17.88 -2.88
C ALA A 59 7.35 -17.17 -1.68
N ALA A 60 6.65 -17.91 -0.81
CA ALA A 60 6.04 -17.36 0.40
C ALA A 60 7.10 -16.85 1.40
N ALA A 61 8.20 -17.59 1.58
CA ALA A 61 9.32 -17.16 2.41
C ALA A 61 9.97 -15.88 1.84
N LEU A 62 10.25 -15.86 0.55
CA LEU A 62 10.82 -14.71 -0.14
C LEU A 62 9.90 -13.48 -0.06
N TYR A 63 8.57 -13.70 -0.16
CA TYR A 63 7.59 -12.64 0.00
C TYR A 63 7.62 -12.03 1.41
N LEU A 64 7.71 -12.87 2.44
CA LEU A 64 7.84 -12.44 3.84
C LEU A 64 9.11 -11.63 4.07
N GLU A 65 10.24 -12.06 3.51
CA GLU A 65 11.54 -11.36 3.61
C GLU A 65 11.50 -9.98 2.95
N ASN A 66 10.67 -9.82 1.92
CA ASN A 66 10.49 -8.57 1.20
C ASN A 66 9.32 -7.71 1.71
N ALA A 67 8.59 -8.16 2.73
CA ALA A 67 7.63 -7.31 3.44
C ALA A 67 8.37 -6.23 4.25
N ILE A 68 7.72 -5.08 4.46
CA ILE A 68 8.31 -3.92 5.13
C ILE A 68 7.66 -3.64 6.48
N THR A 69 8.38 -3.07 7.42
CA THR A 69 7.81 -2.58 8.68
C THR A 69 7.36 -1.13 8.55
N LEU A 70 6.34 -0.74 9.30
CA LEU A 70 5.81 0.62 9.33
C LEU A 70 5.80 1.16 10.78
N PRO A 71 6.58 2.23 11.09
CA PRO A 71 7.60 2.86 10.24
C PRO A 71 8.84 1.99 10.04
N GLY A 72 9.64 2.33 9.01
CA GLY A 72 10.86 1.61 8.68
C GLY A 72 11.65 2.31 7.56
N PRO A 73 12.86 1.82 7.23
CA PRO A 73 13.74 2.49 6.27
C PRO A 73 13.11 2.66 4.88
N GLU A 74 12.29 1.72 4.44
CA GLU A 74 11.58 1.79 3.17
C GLU A 74 10.56 2.94 3.18
N THR A 75 9.79 3.08 4.27
CA THR A 75 8.84 4.19 4.41
C THR A 75 9.56 5.52 4.58
N ASP A 76 10.72 5.56 5.24
CA ASP A 76 11.50 6.80 5.36
C ASP A 76 11.97 7.29 3.98
N ALA A 77 12.40 6.37 3.11
CA ALA A 77 12.77 6.71 1.73
C ALA A 77 11.59 7.24 0.93
N LEU A 78 10.41 6.60 1.02
CA LEU A 78 9.19 7.07 0.36
C LEU A 78 8.72 8.44 0.88
N CYS A 79 8.81 8.66 2.21
CA CYS A 79 8.52 9.95 2.84
C CYS A 79 9.47 11.06 2.35
N ALA A 80 10.77 10.74 2.22
CA ALA A 80 11.74 11.67 1.67
C ALA A 80 11.45 12.00 0.20
N ALA A 81 11.08 11.01 -0.61
CA ALA A 81 10.70 11.20 -2.01
C ALA A 81 9.43 12.06 -2.16
N ALA A 82 8.39 11.81 -1.36
CA ALA A 82 7.16 12.60 -1.33
C ALA A 82 7.44 14.06 -1.00
N ARG A 83 8.29 14.30 0.01
CA ARG A 83 8.72 15.65 0.41
C ARG A 83 9.50 16.36 -0.70
N ALA A 84 10.46 15.66 -1.32
CA ALA A 84 11.27 16.23 -2.38
C ALA A 84 10.44 16.57 -3.62
N ALA A 85 9.44 15.75 -3.94
CA ALA A 85 8.52 15.99 -5.05
C ALA A 85 7.39 16.98 -4.72
N GLY A 86 7.14 17.26 -3.43
CA GLY A 86 6.07 18.16 -2.99
C GLY A 86 4.66 17.63 -3.23
N ILE A 87 4.48 16.30 -3.29
CA ILE A 87 3.20 15.64 -3.57
C ILE A 87 2.83 14.63 -2.48
N ASP A 88 1.55 14.41 -2.28
CA ASP A 88 1.06 13.31 -1.46
C ASP A 88 1.26 11.97 -2.19
N VAL A 89 1.48 10.90 -1.42
CA VAL A 89 1.64 9.55 -1.98
C VAL A 89 0.72 8.57 -1.27
N VAL A 90 0.04 7.72 -2.05
CA VAL A 90 -0.72 6.58 -1.54
C VAL A 90 -0.17 5.33 -2.20
N ILE A 91 0.36 4.41 -1.41
CA ILE A 91 1.06 3.22 -1.93
C ILE A 91 0.66 1.95 -1.18
N GLY A 92 0.34 0.91 -1.92
CA GLY A 92 0.11 -0.43 -1.37
C GLY A 92 1.41 -1.12 -1.02
N VAL A 93 1.47 -1.71 0.16
CA VAL A 93 2.65 -2.43 0.67
C VAL A 93 2.27 -3.74 1.36
N ALA A 94 3.16 -4.72 1.31
CA ALA A 94 3.12 -5.87 2.21
C ALA A 94 3.77 -5.44 3.54
N GLU A 95 2.93 -5.24 4.56
CA GLU A 95 3.38 -4.78 5.88
C GLU A 95 3.65 -5.96 6.80
N LEU A 96 4.88 -6.10 7.28
CA LEU A 96 5.26 -7.05 8.32
C LEU A 96 4.98 -6.46 9.71
N ASP A 97 4.24 -7.20 10.52
CA ASP A 97 4.04 -6.82 11.93
C ASP A 97 5.31 -7.11 12.75
N PRO A 98 5.94 -6.07 13.32
CA PRO A 98 7.19 -6.26 14.08
C PRO A 98 6.98 -7.06 15.38
N ALA A 99 5.77 -7.09 15.93
CA ALA A 99 5.49 -7.80 17.18
C ALA A 99 5.38 -9.31 16.96
N THR A 100 4.70 -9.74 15.89
CA THR A 100 4.53 -11.17 15.57
C THR A 100 5.68 -11.70 14.72
N ARG A 101 6.33 -10.85 13.92
CA ARG A 101 7.40 -11.18 12.97
C ARG A 101 7.03 -12.24 11.91
N GLY A 102 5.75 -12.55 11.79
CA GLY A 102 5.22 -13.53 10.84
C GLY A 102 3.86 -13.16 10.29
N SER A 103 3.18 -12.15 10.85
CA SER A 103 1.95 -11.64 10.28
C SER A 103 2.26 -10.56 9.23
N VAL A 104 1.77 -10.76 8.02
CA VAL A 104 1.85 -9.78 6.92
C VAL A 104 0.45 -9.26 6.62
N TYR A 105 0.34 -7.97 6.35
CA TYR A 105 -0.90 -7.30 5.98
C TYR A 105 -0.78 -6.65 4.61
N ALA A 106 -1.82 -6.71 3.81
CA ALA A 106 -1.97 -5.82 2.67
C ALA A 106 -2.34 -4.44 3.18
N SER A 107 -1.39 -3.51 3.17
CA SER A 107 -1.57 -2.17 3.73
C SER A 107 -1.52 -1.10 2.66
N LEU A 108 -2.43 -0.14 2.73
CA LEU A 108 -2.41 1.08 1.95
C LEU A 108 -1.84 2.20 2.82
N VAL A 109 -0.70 2.74 2.44
CA VAL A 109 0.05 3.75 3.19
C VAL A 109 -0.20 5.13 2.61
N PHE A 110 -0.47 6.11 3.48
CA PHE A 110 -0.71 7.50 3.12
C PHE A 110 0.46 8.36 3.62
N ILE A 111 1.10 9.08 2.71
CA ILE A 111 2.27 9.95 2.98
C ILE A 111 1.94 11.35 2.52
N GLY A 112 2.16 12.32 3.38
CA GLY A 112 1.97 13.73 3.07
C GLY A 112 3.12 14.32 2.25
N ARG A 113 2.84 15.34 1.47
CA ARG A 113 3.83 16.08 0.67
C ARG A 113 4.92 16.77 1.50
N ASP A 114 4.74 16.86 2.81
CA ASP A 114 5.75 17.29 3.78
C ASP A 114 6.67 16.16 4.23
N GLY A 115 6.42 14.92 3.73
CA GLY A 115 7.12 13.71 4.10
C GLY A 115 6.62 13.08 5.40
N SER A 116 5.50 13.53 5.94
CA SER A 116 4.89 12.90 7.12
C SER A 116 4.17 11.61 6.74
N LEU A 117 4.30 10.57 7.57
CA LEU A 117 3.46 9.38 7.49
C LEU A 117 2.10 9.73 8.06
N LEU A 118 1.08 9.92 7.21
CA LEU A 118 -0.27 10.32 7.61
C LEU A 118 -1.03 9.17 8.28
N GLY A 119 -0.77 7.94 7.85
CA GLY A 119 -1.40 6.74 8.37
C GLY A 119 -1.32 5.57 7.42
N ARG A 120 -1.97 4.48 7.83
CA ARG A 120 -2.13 3.29 6.99
C ARG A 120 -3.50 2.65 7.20
N HIS A 121 -3.97 1.98 6.17
CA HIS A 121 -5.13 1.11 6.22
C HIS A 121 -4.70 -0.33 5.91
N ARG A 122 -4.83 -1.25 6.86
CA ARG A 122 -4.66 -2.68 6.64
C ARG A 122 -5.95 -3.26 6.07
N LYS A 123 -5.89 -3.96 4.93
CA LYS A 123 -7.03 -4.63 4.32
C LYS A 123 -7.80 -5.44 5.36
N LEU A 124 -9.08 -5.15 5.54
CA LEU A 124 -9.87 -5.73 6.65
C LEU A 124 -10.00 -7.24 6.51
N LYS A 125 -10.24 -7.69 5.27
CA LYS A 125 -10.42 -9.11 4.95
C LYS A 125 -9.68 -9.42 3.65
N PRO A 126 -8.55 -10.13 3.72
CA PRO A 126 -7.91 -10.66 2.52
C PRO A 126 -8.89 -11.52 1.73
N THR A 127 -8.83 -11.40 0.41
CA THR A 127 -9.79 -12.03 -0.51
C THR A 127 -9.29 -13.42 -0.88
N HIS A 128 -10.16 -14.43 -0.75
CA HIS A 128 -9.94 -15.78 -1.26
C HIS A 128 -8.56 -16.36 -0.85
N HIS A 129 -7.66 -16.62 -1.79
CA HIS A 129 -6.33 -17.20 -1.55
C HIS A 129 -5.35 -16.25 -0.87
N GLU A 130 -5.60 -14.95 -0.87
CA GLU A 130 -4.78 -13.97 -0.15
C GLU A 130 -4.65 -14.29 1.35
N ARG A 131 -5.63 -15.00 1.92
CA ARG A 131 -5.62 -15.46 3.32
C ARG A 131 -4.51 -16.45 3.65
N SER A 132 -3.85 -17.02 2.64
CA SER A 132 -2.68 -17.86 2.83
C SER A 132 -1.42 -17.07 3.18
N VAL A 133 -1.39 -15.76 2.87
CA VAL A 133 -0.22 -14.90 3.05
C VAL A 133 -0.51 -13.63 3.84
N TRP A 134 -1.77 -13.16 3.92
CA TRP A 134 -2.12 -11.94 4.65
C TRP A 134 -3.08 -12.20 5.81
N ALA A 135 -2.84 -11.49 6.90
CA ALA A 135 -3.71 -11.46 8.06
C ALA A 135 -4.86 -10.46 7.88
N ASP A 136 -5.94 -10.66 8.64
CA ASP A 136 -7.06 -9.72 8.73
C ASP A 136 -6.61 -8.40 9.36
N GLY A 137 -6.95 -7.30 8.71
CA GLY A 137 -6.77 -5.95 9.25
C GLY A 137 -7.82 -5.57 10.29
N ASP A 138 -7.71 -4.35 10.78
CA ASP A 138 -8.68 -3.75 11.71
C ASP A 138 -9.21 -2.40 11.18
N ALA A 139 -10.25 -1.88 11.83
CA ALA A 139 -10.92 -0.65 11.40
C ALA A 139 -10.15 0.64 11.76
N LYS A 140 -9.00 0.57 12.45
CA LYS A 140 -8.23 1.77 12.86
C LYS A 140 -7.73 2.59 11.69
N GLY A 141 -7.52 1.92 10.54
CA GLY A 141 -7.08 2.55 9.31
C GLY A 141 -8.20 3.13 8.42
N LEU A 142 -9.48 2.97 8.79
CA LEU A 142 -10.60 3.58 8.08
C LEU A 142 -10.69 5.07 8.40
N VAL A 143 -9.73 5.84 7.90
CA VAL A 143 -9.53 7.27 8.18
C VAL A 143 -9.57 8.06 6.88
N VAL A 144 -10.22 9.23 6.93
CA VAL A 144 -10.20 10.23 5.87
C VAL A 144 -9.19 11.31 6.23
N HIS A 145 -8.17 11.48 5.40
CA HIS A 145 -7.11 12.46 5.58
C HIS A 145 -7.52 13.81 5.00
N GLN A 146 -7.59 14.85 5.85
CA GLN A 146 -7.87 16.21 5.41
C GLN A 146 -6.63 16.77 4.69
N ARG A 147 -6.79 17.10 3.40
CA ARG A 147 -5.77 17.79 2.58
C ARG A 147 -6.34 19.11 2.08
N ASP A 148 -5.50 20.00 1.60
CA ASP A 148 -5.95 21.31 1.07
C ASP A 148 -6.73 21.17 -0.26
N TYR A 149 -6.46 20.12 -1.03
CA TYR A 149 -7.15 19.80 -2.27
C TYR A 149 -8.41 18.91 -2.07
N GLY A 150 -8.72 18.52 -0.84
CA GLY A 150 -9.90 17.69 -0.53
C GLY A 150 -9.63 16.63 0.54
N ARG A 151 -10.64 15.83 0.83
CA ARG A 151 -10.61 14.76 1.82
C ARG A 151 -10.28 13.43 1.14
N LEU A 152 -9.09 12.91 1.43
CA LEU A 152 -8.49 11.73 0.78
C LEU A 152 -8.70 10.47 1.63
N SER A 153 -9.12 9.40 1.00
CA SER A 153 -9.20 8.05 1.59
C SER A 153 -8.80 6.98 0.58
N GLY A 154 -8.78 5.72 1.00
CA GLY A 154 -8.56 4.60 0.09
C GLY A 154 -8.86 3.26 0.73
N LEU A 155 -9.09 2.27 -0.12
CA LEU A 155 -9.30 0.87 0.21
C LEU A 155 -8.53 -0.02 -0.78
N ASN A 156 -8.34 -1.28 -0.40
CA ASN A 156 -7.67 -2.27 -1.22
C ASN A 156 -8.67 -3.18 -1.94
N CYS A 157 -8.60 -3.24 -3.27
CA CYS A 157 -9.17 -4.28 -4.12
C CYS A 157 -10.65 -4.59 -3.79
N TRP A 158 -10.96 -5.85 -3.50
CA TRP A 158 -12.32 -6.33 -3.22
C TRP A 158 -12.96 -5.79 -1.94
N GLU A 159 -12.25 -5.03 -1.10
CA GLU A 159 -12.90 -4.27 -0.02
C GLU A 159 -13.99 -3.34 -0.54
N HIS A 160 -13.87 -2.88 -1.80
CA HIS A 160 -14.88 -2.07 -2.46
C HIS A 160 -16.22 -2.78 -2.64
N ASN A 161 -16.25 -4.11 -2.59
CA ASN A 161 -17.48 -4.90 -2.62
C ASN A 161 -18.10 -5.11 -1.24
N ILE A 162 -17.44 -4.65 -0.17
CA ILE A 162 -17.96 -4.67 1.20
C ILE A 162 -18.51 -3.27 1.49
N MET A 163 -19.82 -3.15 1.70
CA MET A 163 -20.49 -1.84 1.84
C MET A 163 -20.00 -1.04 3.05
N LEU A 164 -19.76 -1.68 4.19
CA LEU A 164 -19.51 -0.98 5.47
C LEU A 164 -18.20 -0.18 5.49
N PRO A 165 -17.05 -0.65 5.00
CA PRO A 165 -15.83 0.16 4.95
C PRO A 165 -15.99 1.43 4.10
N GLY A 166 -16.56 1.28 2.90
CA GLY A 166 -16.85 2.42 2.02
C GLY A 166 -17.82 3.40 2.67
N PHE A 167 -18.90 2.90 3.29
CA PHE A 167 -19.86 3.74 4.00
C PHE A 167 -19.22 4.51 5.17
N ALA A 168 -18.35 3.85 5.95
CA ALA A 168 -17.63 4.50 7.04
C ALA A 168 -16.75 5.68 6.56
N LEU A 169 -16.11 5.55 5.39
CA LEU A 169 -15.33 6.62 4.78
C LEU A 169 -16.22 7.73 4.21
N ILE A 170 -17.36 7.38 3.61
CA ILE A 170 -18.37 8.35 3.12
C ILE A 170 -18.89 9.19 4.28
N CYS A 171 -19.23 8.57 5.44
CA CYS A 171 -19.69 9.29 6.62
C CYS A 171 -18.66 10.27 7.18
N GLN A 172 -17.36 10.02 6.97
CA GLN A 172 -16.29 10.95 7.29
C GLN A 172 -16.10 12.03 6.22
N GLY A 173 -16.89 11.97 5.14
CA GLY A 173 -16.94 12.97 4.09
C GLY A 173 -15.82 12.85 3.07
N THR A 174 -15.41 11.66 2.71
CA THR A 174 -14.43 11.42 1.63
C THR A 174 -14.83 12.13 0.34
N GLN A 175 -13.87 12.73 -0.36
CA GLN A 175 -14.08 13.43 -1.62
C GLN A 175 -13.21 12.83 -2.74
N ILE A 176 -12.04 12.33 -2.36
CA ILE A 176 -11.11 11.64 -3.27
C ILE A 176 -10.86 10.27 -2.67
N HIS A 177 -11.14 9.23 -3.43
CA HIS A 177 -10.99 7.86 -2.97
C HIS A 177 -10.01 7.10 -3.86
N ILE A 178 -8.98 6.54 -3.26
CA ILE A 178 -8.00 5.71 -3.96
C ILE A 178 -8.46 4.26 -3.89
N ALA A 179 -8.78 3.71 -5.06
CA ALA A 179 -9.10 2.30 -5.23
C ALA A 179 -7.84 1.57 -5.69
N ALA A 180 -7.09 1.01 -4.73
CA ALA A 180 -5.86 0.30 -5.02
C ALA A 180 -6.14 -1.16 -5.42
N TRP A 181 -5.77 -1.52 -6.64
CA TRP A 181 -5.89 -2.88 -7.19
C TRP A 181 -4.51 -3.43 -7.55
N PRO A 182 -4.34 -4.77 -7.65
CA PRO A 182 -3.08 -5.39 -8.09
C PRO A 182 -2.62 -4.96 -9.48
#